data_338dc0a80a5596983f1e04e89888799e
#
_entry.id   338dc0a80a5596983f1e04e89888799e
#
_cell.length_a   1.000
_cell.length_b   1.000
_cell.length_c   1.000
_cell.angle_alpha   90.00
_cell.angle_beta   90.00
_cell.angle_gamma   90.00
#
_symmetry.space_group_name_H-M   'P 1'
#
loop_
_entity.id
_entity.type
_entity.pdbx_description
1 polymer ?
#
loop_
_entity_poly.entity_id
_entity_poly.type
_entity_poly.pdbx_seq_one_letter_code
_entity_poly.pdbx_strand_id
1 'polypeptide(L)'
;MTLRPLALAAALLACTLAFPNMAATAKQPASAPAHAEDGIAWFKGDVDTAFAYAKKHNKPLFLYWGAVWCPPCNQVKSTVFNRQGFIERSRFFVPVHIDGDSPSAQKLGARFKVRGYPTMILFSPDGNEITRLPGEVDSERYLQVLELGMSAGHSVKDTLVLAQSDSSKLTPEDWRLLAYYSWDEDEGQIVAAKALPATLQKLAAACPPGDTGVHLGLSALVAAATAEPANQPATDKAAANALLLRVLNDAKLARDNMDILTNYAGDIAGYASAAGTPERARLTETFNAALEKLADDTSLSKADRIAAVDAKVAIARLDAPQGPLAPALVEEVKQRVALADRETTDLYERQSVINNAGHTLTDAGLLDESDTLLKSELKRSHSPYYYMLSLAANAKKRGDNTAALDWYEQAYGASKGPATRLQWGANYLANLIDLAPADDKRIEKTADSIIGELAGTQNAFYERNRTALEKIGKKMTTWNAGGAHDAVFKRIRQEFQGVCDKLPASDPQKATCAAVM
;
A
#
# COMPACT_ATOMS: atom_id res chain seq x y z
N MET A 1 -43.18 17.86 69.60
CA MET A 1 -42.28 17.09 70.47
C MET A 1 -40.90 17.15 69.85
N THR A 2 -40.17 18.18 70.08
CA THR A 2 -39.11 18.42 71.09
C THR A 2 -38.23 17.20 71.32
N LEU A 3 -36.97 17.31 70.91
CA LEU A 3 -35.85 17.46 71.79
C LEU A 3 -34.53 17.61 71.01
N ARG A 4 -33.76 18.50 71.54
CA ARG A 4 -32.52 19.08 71.10
C ARG A 4 -31.27 18.25 71.53
N PRO A 5 -30.07 18.77 71.36
CA PRO A 5 -28.86 18.09 70.83
C PRO A 5 -27.81 17.82 71.94
N LEU A 6 -26.75 17.12 71.58
CA LEU A 6 -25.53 17.12 72.39
C LEU A 6 -24.31 17.29 71.49
N ALA A 7 -23.64 18.41 71.74
CA ALA A 7 -22.31 18.68 71.25
C ALA A 7 -21.28 17.94 72.13
N LEU A 8 -20.22 17.42 71.53
CA LEU A 8 -18.95 17.16 72.21
C LEU A 8 -17.79 17.56 71.28
N ALA A 9 -17.07 18.54 71.74
CA ALA A 9 -15.75 18.91 71.20
C ALA A 9 -14.68 17.97 71.67
N ALA A 10 -13.72 17.64 70.85
CA ALA A 10 -12.35 17.37 71.29
C ALA A 10 -11.33 17.23 70.13
N ALA A 11 -10.37 18.11 70.24
CA ALA A 11 -8.93 17.89 70.06
C ALA A 11 -8.39 17.62 68.64
N LEU A 12 -7.79 18.65 68.08
CA LEU A 12 -6.75 18.67 67.08
C LEU A 12 -5.53 17.88 67.54
N LEU A 13 -5.15 16.83 66.83
CA LEU A 13 -3.78 16.29 66.87
C LEU A 13 -3.24 16.30 65.43
N ALA A 14 -2.32 17.21 65.17
CA ALA A 14 -1.59 17.29 63.92
C ALA A 14 -0.57 16.16 63.86
N CYS A 15 -0.81 15.11 63.04
CA CYS A 15 0.19 14.16 62.58
C CYS A 15 0.62 14.52 61.19
N THR A 16 1.79 15.10 61.02
CA THR A 16 2.50 15.23 59.74
C THR A 16 2.97 13.87 59.30
N LEU A 17 2.25 13.26 58.42
CA LEU A 17 2.70 12.06 57.67
C LEU A 17 3.38 12.53 56.39
N ALA A 18 4.67 12.38 56.30
CA ALA A 18 5.45 12.50 55.09
C ALA A 18 5.03 11.38 54.13
N PHE A 19 4.38 11.74 53.01
CA PHE A 19 4.14 10.80 51.91
C PHE A 19 5.41 10.69 51.07
N PRO A 20 5.94 9.48 50.80
CA PRO A 20 7.02 9.32 49.85
C PRO A 20 6.44 9.56 48.45
N ASN A 21 7.11 10.41 47.68
CA ASN A 21 6.81 10.71 46.30
C ASN A 21 7.05 9.44 45.46
N MET A 22 6.03 8.61 45.28
CA MET A 22 6.03 7.53 44.29
C MET A 22 5.83 8.15 42.90
N ALA A 23 6.93 8.40 42.20
CA ALA A 23 6.89 8.63 40.76
C ALA A 23 6.24 7.41 40.12
N ALA A 24 5.00 7.58 39.67
CA ALA A 24 4.31 6.61 38.86
C ALA A 24 5.04 6.52 37.52
N THR A 25 5.87 5.50 37.36
CA THR A 25 6.36 5.06 36.06
C THR A 25 5.14 4.68 35.25
N ALA A 26 4.75 5.54 34.30
CA ALA A 26 3.76 5.21 33.31
C ALA A 26 4.21 3.95 32.59
N LYS A 27 3.54 2.83 32.87
CA LYS A 27 3.68 1.60 32.08
C LYS A 27 3.32 1.95 30.66
N GLN A 28 4.31 1.88 29.74
CA GLN A 28 4.06 1.88 28.33
C GLN A 28 2.94 0.86 28.03
N PRO A 29 1.89 1.23 27.28
CA PRO A 29 0.89 0.25 26.88
C PRO A 29 1.62 -0.87 26.14
N ALA A 30 1.34 -2.10 26.55
CA ALA A 30 1.86 -3.29 25.89
C ALA A 30 1.58 -3.17 24.39
N SER A 31 2.63 -3.34 23.57
CA SER A 31 2.47 -3.56 22.13
C SER A 31 1.38 -4.62 21.94
N ALA A 32 0.49 -4.40 20.94
CA ALA A 32 -0.50 -5.41 20.57
C ALA A 32 0.20 -6.77 20.48
N PRO A 33 -0.44 -7.87 20.92
CA PRO A 33 0.19 -9.17 20.88
C PRO A 33 0.67 -9.40 19.45
N ALA A 34 1.99 -9.60 19.30
CA ALA A 34 2.53 -10.12 18.07
C ALA A 34 1.71 -11.39 17.80
N HIS A 35 1.10 -11.51 16.58
CA HIS A 35 0.54 -12.77 16.15
C HIS A 35 1.56 -13.84 16.49
N ALA A 36 1.08 -14.95 17.08
CA ALA A 36 1.87 -16.16 17.14
C ALA A 36 2.36 -16.36 15.70
N GLU A 37 3.67 -16.20 15.49
CA GLU A 37 4.30 -16.22 14.17
C GLU A 37 3.83 -17.50 13.52
N ASP A 38 3.06 -17.41 12.44
CA ASP A 38 2.26 -18.47 11.81
C ASP A 38 3.10 -19.66 11.27
N GLY A 39 3.98 -20.19 12.10
CA GLY A 39 4.89 -21.29 11.78
C GLY A 39 6.13 -20.90 10.98
N ILE A 40 6.29 -19.64 10.57
CA ILE A 40 7.47 -19.13 9.87
C ILE A 40 8.53 -18.73 10.91
N ALA A 41 9.72 -19.30 10.81
CA ALA A 41 10.84 -18.95 11.67
C ALA A 41 11.55 -17.68 11.18
N TRP A 42 10.90 -16.52 11.32
CA TRP A 42 11.47 -15.23 10.97
C TRP A 42 12.82 -15.01 11.64
N PHE A 43 13.81 -14.54 10.88
CA PHE A 43 15.17 -14.33 11.35
C PHE A 43 15.19 -13.26 12.45
N LYS A 44 15.79 -13.59 13.60
CA LYS A 44 15.95 -12.68 14.74
C LYS A 44 17.31 -12.00 14.67
N GLY A 45 17.35 -10.80 14.11
CA GLY A 45 18.57 -10.01 13.95
C GLY A 45 18.36 -8.91 12.92
N ASP A 46 19.41 -8.14 12.67
CA ASP A 46 19.39 -7.14 11.60
C ASP A 46 19.58 -7.78 10.21
N VAL A 47 19.34 -6.98 9.19
CA VAL A 47 19.38 -7.42 7.79
C VAL A 47 20.79 -7.87 7.38
N ASP A 48 21.84 -7.19 7.84
CA ASP A 48 23.21 -7.52 7.46
C ASP A 48 23.65 -8.86 8.08
N THR A 49 23.25 -9.11 9.33
CA THR A 49 23.42 -10.41 10.00
C THR A 49 22.66 -11.52 9.28
N ALA A 50 21.43 -11.24 8.78
CA ALA A 50 20.65 -12.18 8.01
C ALA A 50 21.35 -12.55 6.69
N PHE A 51 21.90 -11.57 5.95
CA PHE A 51 22.70 -11.85 4.74
C PHE A 51 23.95 -12.68 5.04
N ALA A 52 24.68 -12.35 6.12
CA ALA A 52 25.83 -13.14 6.53
C ALA A 52 25.46 -14.60 6.88
N TYR A 53 24.31 -14.78 7.54
CA TYR A 53 23.77 -16.09 7.85
C TYR A 53 23.38 -16.87 6.56
N ALA A 54 22.66 -16.22 5.64
CA ALA A 54 22.27 -16.79 4.35
C ALA A 54 23.48 -17.28 3.56
N LYS A 55 24.53 -16.44 3.45
CA LYS A 55 25.80 -16.80 2.80
C LYS A 55 26.47 -17.98 3.46
N LYS A 56 26.63 -17.97 4.80
CA LYS A 56 27.26 -19.03 5.57
C LYS A 56 26.56 -20.38 5.38
N HIS A 57 25.25 -20.40 5.28
CA HIS A 57 24.43 -21.61 5.18
C HIS A 57 24.02 -21.95 3.74
N ASN A 58 24.52 -21.20 2.75
CA ASN A 58 24.19 -21.34 1.33
C ASN A 58 22.66 -21.40 1.10
N LYS A 59 21.90 -20.49 1.75
CA LYS A 59 20.46 -20.37 1.62
C LYS A 59 20.08 -19.06 0.94
N PRO A 60 19.06 -19.03 0.07
CA PRO A 60 18.45 -17.79 -0.36
C PRO A 60 17.95 -16.98 0.83
N LEU A 61 17.80 -15.67 0.67
CA LEU A 61 17.18 -14.79 1.68
C LEU A 61 15.89 -14.23 1.09
N PHE A 62 14.79 -14.39 1.82
CA PHE A 62 13.50 -13.82 1.49
C PHE A 62 13.25 -12.63 2.42
N LEU A 63 13.17 -11.44 1.84
CA LEU A 63 12.93 -10.19 2.56
C LEU A 63 11.49 -9.76 2.33
N TYR A 64 10.71 -9.73 3.38
CA TYR A 64 9.35 -9.20 3.40
C TYR A 64 9.33 -7.84 4.10
N TRP A 65 8.82 -6.85 3.41
CA TRP A 65 8.63 -5.50 3.92
C TRP A 65 7.16 -5.19 4.04
N GLY A 66 6.70 -4.86 5.23
CA GLY A 66 5.29 -4.60 5.47
C GLY A 66 5.07 -3.58 6.57
N ALA A 67 3.81 -3.22 6.76
CA ALA A 67 3.36 -2.40 7.88
C ALA A 67 2.05 -2.98 8.44
N VAL A 68 1.84 -2.83 9.75
CA VAL A 68 0.66 -3.39 10.43
C VAL A 68 -0.66 -2.83 9.92
N TRP A 69 -0.66 -1.58 9.49
CA TRP A 69 -1.84 -0.88 8.96
C TRP A 69 -2.15 -1.18 7.49
N CYS A 70 -1.21 -1.74 6.75
CA CYS A 70 -1.27 -1.91 5.30
C CYS A 70 -2.27 -3.02 4.91
N PRO A 71 -3.39 -2.72 4.20
CA PRO A 71 -4.36 -3.74 3.82
C PRO A 71 -3.80 -4.87 2.96
N PRO A 72 -3.02 -4.63 1.87
CA PRO A 72 -2.40 -5.71 1.10
C PRO A 72 -1.42 -6.55 1.93
N CYS A 73 -0.69 -5.94 2.89
CA CYS A 73 0.19 -6.69 3.80
C CYS A 73 -0.62 -7.67 4.67
N ASN A 74 -1.77 -7.23 5.15
CA ASN A 74 -2.67 -8.08 5.93
C ASN A 74 -3.31 -9.17 5.06
N GLN A 75 -3.58 -8.89 3.79
CA GLN A 75 -4.01 -9.89 2.82
C GLN A 75 -2.94 -10.98 2.63
N VAL A 76 -1.70 -10.62 2.34
CA VAL A 76 -0.60 -11.58 2.19
C VAL A 76 -0.42 -12.43 3.46
N LYS A 77 -0.50 -11.82 4.65
CA LYS A 77 -0.44 -12.57 5.92
C LYS A 77 -1.58 -13.57 6.05
N SER A 78 -2.80 -13.19 5.72
CA SER A 78 -3.99 -14.03 5.90
C SER A 78 -4.20 -15.04 4.77
N THR A 79 -3.58 -14.88 3.59
CA THR A 79 -3.83 -15.74 2.43
C THR A 79 -2.61 -16.50 1.94
N VAL A 80 -1.39 -16.04 2.23
CA VAL A 80 -0.13 -16.66 1.78
C VAL A 80 0.67 -17.20 2.95
N PHE A 81 1.03 -16.34 3.92
CA PHE A 81 1.97 -16.71 4.99
C PHE A 81 1.40 -17.72 5.98
N ASN A 82 0.08 -17.76 6.17
CA ASN A 82 -0.59 -18.75 7.00
C ASN A 82 -0.79 -20.13 6.33
N ARG A 83 -0.44 -20.26 5.02
CA ARG A 83 -0.59 -21.55 4.33
C ARG A 83 0.56 -22.49 4.65
N GLN A 84 0.21 -23.75 4.90
CA GLN A 84 1.18 -24.81 5.16
C GLN A 84 2.26 -24.91 4.08
N GLY A 85 1.88 -24.74 2.80
CA GLY A 85 2.81 -24.75 1.69
C GLY A 85 3.88 -23.65 1.74
N PHE A 86 3.53 -22.44 2.20
CA PHE A 86 4.51 -21.35 2.40
C PHE A 86 5.38 -21.63 3.64
N ILE A 87 4.78 -22.05 4.75
CA ILE A 87 5.50 -22.37 5.99
C ILE A 87 6.55 -23.45 5.75
N GLU A 88 6.24 -24.47 4.99
CA GLU A 88 7.19 -25.54 4.64
C GLU A 88 8.35 -25.01 3.77
N ARG A 89 8.03 -24.19 2.77
CA ARG A 89 9.05 -23.58 1.88
C ARG A 89 9.93 -22.57 2.62
N SER A 90 9.40 -21.89 3.63
CA SER A 90 10.16 -20.93 4.42
C SER A 90 11.38 -21.54 5.12
N ARG A 91 11.43 -22.85 5.27
CA ARG A 91 12.59 -23.57 5.85
C ARG A 91 13.78 -23.65 4.90
N PHE A 92 13.57 -23.43 3.61
CA PHE A 92 14.61 -23.51 2.58
C PHE A 92 15.29 -22.17 2.29
N PHE A 93 14.79 -21.07 2.82
CA PHE A 93 15.40 -19.75 2.75
C PHE A 93 15.54 -19.13 4.15
N VAL A 94 16.19 -17.99 4.24
CA VAL A 94 16.26 -17.16 5.47
C VAL A 94 15.14 -16.11 5.38
N PRO A 95 14.02 -16.27 6.10
CA PRO A 95 12.93 -15.31 6.07
C PRO A 95 13.24 -14.10 6.96
N VAL A 96 13.20 -12.90 6.38
CA VAL A 96 13.43 -11.62 7.08
C VAL A 96 12.19 -10.75 6.94
N HIS A 97 11.63 -10.33 8.06
CA HIS A 97 10.52 -9.37 8.09
C HIS A 97 11.03 -8.00 8.56
N ILE A 98 10.73 -6.96 7.78
CA ILE A 98 10.99 -5.57 8.14
C ILE A 98 9.67 -4.85 8.31
N ASP A 99 9.43 -4.38 9.54
CA ASP A 99 8.35 -3.44 9.80
C ASP A 99 8.75 -2.06 9.27
N GLY A 100 7.94 -1.50 8.38
CA GLY A 100 8.15 -0.18 7.77
C GLY A 100 8.22 0.98 8.76
N ASP A 101 7.72 0.78 9.97
CA ASP A 101 7.79 1.73 11.08
C ASP A 101 9.03 1.56 11.99
N SER A 102 9.87 0.53 11.75
CA SER A 102 11.09 0.39 12.52
C SER A 102 12.08 1.56 12.25
N PRO A 103 12.91 1.95 13.22
CA PRO A 103 13.81 3.11 13.08
C PRO A 103 14.78 3.02 11.89
N SER A 104 15.15 1.82 11.46
CA SER A 104 16.04 1.58 10.32
C SER A 104 15.31 1.42 8.98
N ALA A 105 13.99 1.20 9.00
CA ALA A 105 13.21 0.81 7.82
C ALA A 105 13.39 1.77 6.64
N GLN A 106 13.26 3.08 6.87
CA GLN A 106 13.34 4.05 5.78
C GLN A 106 14.74 4.09 5.14
N LYS A 107 15.80 3.97 5.93
CA LYS A 107 17.19 3.88 5.42
C LYS A 107 17.45 2.57 4.68
N LEU A 108 16.95 1.46 5.20
CA LEU A 108 17.01 0.16 4.51
C LEU A 108 16.15 0.20 3.22
N GLY A 109 14.99 0.88 3.25
CA GLY A 109 14.17 1.13 2.08
C GLY A 109 14.96 1.80 0.95
N ALA A 110 15.78 2.80 1.27
CA ALA A 110 16.68 3.43 0.31
C ALA A 110 17.69 2.44 -0.28
N ARG A 111 18.23 1.52 0.54
CA ARG A 111 19.18 0.48 0.10
C ARG A 111 18.55 -0.49 -0.89
N PHE A 112 17.33 -0.94 -0.61
CA PHE A 112 16.63 -1.96 -1.40
C PHE A 112 15.59 -1.38 -2.37
N LYS A 113 15.51 -0.06 -2.52
CA LYS A 113 14.55 0.62 -3.39
C LYS A 113 13.09 0.24 -3.09
N VAL A 114 12.74 0.24 -1.80
CA VAL A 114 11.40 -0.09 -1.33
C VAL A 114 10.60 1.18 -1.06
N ARG A 115 9.57 1.44 -1.86
CA ARG A 115 8.67 2.61 -1.72
C ARG A 115 7.24 2.25 -1.37
N GLY A 116 6.84 1.01 -1.62
CA GLY A 116 5.51 0.46 -1.35
C GLY A 116 5.51 -0.65 -0.30
N TYR A 117 4.32 -1.02 0.15
CA TYR A 117 4.08 -2.17 1.03
C TYR A 117 2.85 -2.95 0.53
N PRO A 118 2.90 -4.31 0.50
CA PRO A 118 4.08 -5.13 0.78
C PRO A 118 5.12 -5.07 -0.34
N THR A 119 6.41 -5.20 -0.01
CA THR A 119 7.46 -5.51 -0.98
C THR A 119 8.14 -6.80 -0.54
N MET A 120 8.33 -7.72 -1.47
CA MET A 120 8.93 -9.03 -1.20
C MET A 120 10.05 -9.29 -2.20
N ILE A 121 11.26 -9.47 -1.68
CA ILE A 121 12.47 -9.63 -2.51
C ILE A 121 13.15 -10.94 -2.16
N LEU A 122 13.53 -11.70 -3.17
CA LEU A 122 14.34 -12.89 -3.02
C LEU A 122 15.78 -12.61 -3.45
N PHE A 123 16.73 -12.94 -2.58
CA PHE A 123 18.17 -12.81 -2.82
C PHE A 123 18.84 -14.17 -2.87
N SER A 124 19.89 -14.26 -3.68
CA SER A 124 20.81 -15.41 -3.67
C SER A 124 21.59 -15.46 -2.35
N PRO A 125 22.22 -16.60 -2.01
CA PRO A 125 23.09 -16.71 -0.85
C PRO A 125 24.22 -15.66 -0.81
N ASP A 126 24.66 -15.20 -1.99
CA ASP A 126 25.69 -14.16 -2.10
C ASP A 126 25.14 -12.73 -1.99
N GLY A 127 23.83 -12.57 -1.80
CA GLY A 127 23.18 -11.27 -1.58
C GLY A 127 22.80 -10.52 -2.88
N ASN A 128 22.83 -11.18 -4.03
CA ASN A 128 22.33 -10.59 -5.27
C ASN A 128 20.80 -10.76 -5.35
N GLU A 129 20.09 -9.69 -5.72
CA GLU A 129 18.64 -9.76 -5.94
C GLU A 129 18.34 -10.70 -7.12
N ILE A 130 17.55 -11.76 -6.86
CA ILE A 130 17.08 -12.70 -7.89
C ILE A 130 15.84 -12.14 -8.55
N THR A 131 14.81 -11.83 -7.72
CA THR A 131 13.51 -11.35 -8.21
C THR A 131 12.75 -10.60 -7.12
N ARG A 132 11.79 -9.75 -7.54
CA ARG A 132 10.73 -9.20 -6.69
C ARG A 132 9.45 -9.97 -6.95
N LEU A 133 8.84 -10.41 -5.87
CA LEU A 133 7.61 -11.20 -5.92
C LEU A 133 6.40 -10.26 -5.92
N PRO A 134 5.39 -10.53 -6.75
CA PRO A 134 4.19 -9.68 -6.79
C PRO A 134 3.43 -9.74 -5.45
N GLY A 135 2.89 -8.59 -5.04
CA GLY A 135 2.16 -8.45 -3.77
C GLY A 135 0.67 -8.83 -3.86
N GLU A 136 0.12 -8.85 -5.06
CA GLU A 136 -1.33 -8.93 -5.30
C GLU A 136 -1.72 -10.07 -6.24
N VAL A 137 -1.08 -11.22 -6.11
CA VAL A 137 -1.47 -12.44 -6.81
C VAL A 137 -2.16 -13.42 -5.86
N ASP A 138 -2.96 -14.32 -6.42
CA ASP A 138 -3.52 -15.39 -5.60
C ASP A 138 -2.42 -16.27 -4.98
N SER A 139 -2.73 -16.83 -3.83
CA SER A 139 -1.74 -17.53 -3.00
C SER A 139 -1.13 -18.78 -3.64
N GLU A 140 -1.83 -19.44 -4.54
CA GLU A 140 -1.27 -20.60 -5.26
C GLU A 140 -0.24 -20.15 -6.30
N ARG A 141 -0.59 -19.12 -7.05
CA ARG A 141 0.34 -18.48 -7.99
C ARG A 141 1.57 -17.93 -7.28
N TYR A 142 1.38 -17.30 -6.13
CA TYR A 142 2.48 -16.78 -5.32
C TYR A 142 3.51 -17.87 -4.98
N LEU A 143 3.05 -19.05 -4.54
CA LEU A 143 3.94 -20.17 -4.24
C LEU A 143 4.71 -20.65 -5.46
N GLN A 144 4.08 -20.70 -6.64
CA GLN A 144 4.74 -21.07 -7.89
C GLN A 144 5.83 -20.07 -8.28
N VAL A 145 5.59 -18.77 -8.12
CA VAL A 145 6.58 -17.71 -8.43
C VAL A 145 7.73 -17.72 -7.41
N LEU A 146 7.44 -17.98 -6.14
CA LEU A 146 8.47 -18.15 -5.11
C LEU A 146 9.39 -19.34 -5.43
N GLU A 147 8.84 -20.49 -5.79
CA GLU A 147 9.62 -21.68 -6.19
C GLU A 147 10.49 -21.42 -7.43
N LEU A 148 9.91 -20.73 -8.41
CA LEU A 148 10.64 -20.31 -9.60
C LEU A 148 11.86 -19.45 -9.23
N GLY A 149 11.68 -18.45 -8.38
CA GLY A 149 12.79 -17.60 -7.91
C GLY A 149 13.83 -18.38 -7.11
N MET A 150 13.40 -19.34 -6.26
CA MET A 150 14.31 -20.16 -5.46
C MET A 150 15.16 -21.12 -6.32
N SER A 151 14.66 -21.54 -7.48
CA SER A 151 15.34 -22.43 -8.43
C SER A 151 16.01 -21.72 -9.60
N ALA A 152 15.89 -20.39 -9.68
CA ALA A 152 16.38 -19.60 -10.79
C ALA A 152 17.92 -19.68 -10.91
N GLY A 153 18.41 -19.95 -12.12
CA GLY A 153 19.83 -19.95 -12.44
C GLY A 153 20.41 -18.56 -12.65
N HIS A 154 19.56 -17.57 -12.94
CA HIS A 154 19.91 -16.19 -13.22
C HIS A 154 18.98 -15.23 -12.45
N SER A 155 19.46 -14.00 -12.24
CA SER A 155 18.59 -12.93 -11.74
C SER A 155 17.66 -12.43 -12.86
N VAL A 156 16.53 -11.78 -12.49
CA VAL A 156 15.67 -11.10 -13.48
C VAL A 156 16.48 -10.11 -14.34
N LYS A 157 17.43 -9.40 -13.72
CA LYS A 157 18.30 -8.46 -14.43
C LYS A 157 19.14 -9.13 -15.51
N ASP A 158 19.78 -10.24 -15.18
CA ASP A 158 20.62 -10.99 -16.13
C ASP A 158 19.76 -11.64 -17.22
N THR A 159 18.60 -12.18 -16.83
CA THR A 159 17.61 -12.74 -17.75
C THR A 159 17.09 -11.69 -18.73
N LEU A 160 16.85 -10.46 -18.28
CA LEU A 160 16.44 -9.35 -19.16
C LEU A 160 17.55 -8.97 -20.16
N VAL A 161 18.81 -8.91 -19.72
CA VAL A 161 19.95 -8.65 -20.61
C VAL A 161 20.04 -9.75 -21.67
N LEU A 162 19.86 -11.01 -21.28
CA LEU A 162 19.85 -12.13 -22.21
C LEU A 162 18.67 -12.04 -23.19
N ALA A 163 17.45 -11.73 -22.70
CA ALA A 163 16.27 -11.51 -23.54
C ALA A 163 16.47 -10.43 -24.60
N GLN A 164 17.16 -9.35 -24.24
CA GLN A 164 17.43 -8.23 -25.15
C GLN A 164 18.54 -8.50 -26.16
N SER A 165 19.50 -9.36 -25.83
CA SER A 165 20.62 -9.72 -26.70
C SER A 165 20.32 -10.92 -27.62
N ASP A 166 19.75 -11.98 -27.05
CA ASP A 166 19.40 -13.21 -27.77
C ASP A 166 18.31 -13.98 -27.02
N SER A 167 17.06 -13.67 -27.27
CA SER A 167 15.90 -14.27 -26.61
C SER A 167 15.75 -15.78 -26.88
N SER A 168 16.42 -16.33 -27.90
CA SER A 168 16.37 -17.76 -28.21
C SER A 168 17.10 -18.62 -27.17
N LYS A 169 17.93 -18.01 -26.32
CA LYS A 169 18.67 -18.70 -25.25
C LYS A 169 17.88 -18.83 -23.95
N LEU A 170 16.73 -18.15 -23.83
CA LEU A 170 15.91 -18.22 -22.64
C LEU A 170 15.18 -19.56 -22.54
N THR A 171 15.22 -20.13 -21.34
CA THR A 171 14.40 -21.28 -20.96
C THR A 171 12.95 -20.86 -20.69
N PRO A 172 11.99 -21.79 -20.63
CA PRO A 172 10.64 -21.47 -20.18
C PRO A 172 10.60 -20.87 -18.78
N GLU A 173 11.50 -21.27 -17.89
CA GLU A 173 11.66 -20.75 -16.53
C GLU A 173 12.14 -19.30 -16.54
N ASP A 174 13.08 -18.94 -17.40
CA ASP A 174 13.57 -17.58 -17.58
C ASP A 174 12.44 -16.65 -18.06
N TRP A 175 11.63 -17.11 -19.03
CA TRP A 175 10.46 -16.37 -19.49
C TRP A 175 9.43 -16.17 -18.38
N ARG A 176 9.19 -17.20 -17.55
CA ARG A 176 8.30 -17.07 -16.39
C ARG A 176 8.86 -16.12 -15.35
N LEU A 177 10.17 -16.12 -15.11
CA LEU A 177 10.84 -15.20 -14.19
C LEU A 177 10.65 -13.74 -14.62
N LEU A 178 10.78 -13.45 -15.92
CA LEU A 178 10.49 -12.12 -16.48
C LEU A 178 9.01 -11.78 -16.42
N ALA A 179 8.13 -12.73 -16.66
CA ALA A 179 6.69 -12.49 -16.68
C ALA A 179 6.13 -12.13 -15.31
N TYR A 180 6.58 -12.80 -14.26
CA TYR A 180 6.06 -12.63 -12.90
C TYR A 180 6.95 -11.78 -11.99
N TYR A 181 7.91 -11.05 -12.56
CA TYR A 181 8.61 -10.01 -11.83
C TYR A 181 7.65 -8.85 -11.52
N SER A 182 7.72 -8.30 -10.31
CA SER A 182 6.91 -7.13 -9.92
C SER A 182 7.47 -5.85 -10.57
N TRP A 183 7.10 -5.63 -11.83
CA TRP A 183 7.59 -4.50 -12.63
C TRP A 183 7.13 -3.14 -12.11
N ASP A 184 6.01 -3.08 -11.43
CA ASP A 184 5.45 -1.91 -10.76
C ASP A 184 6.25 -1.51 -9.51
N GLU A 185 6.87 -2.49 -8.83
CA GLU A 185 7.75 -2.27 -7.68
C GLU A 185 9.24 -2.15 -8.04
N ASP A 186 9.60 -2.24 -9.33
CA ASP A 186 10.99 -2.14 -9.80
C ASP A 186 11.61 -0.77 -9.49
N GLU A 187 10.79 0.28 -9.44
CA GLU A 187 11.20 1.65 -9.13
C GLU A 187 12.37 2.16 -9.99
N GLY A 188 12.44 1.66 -11.22
CA GLY A 188 13.46 2.05 -12.18
C GLY A 188 14.84 1.45 -11.94
N GLN A 189 14.96 0.37 -11.18
CA GLN A 189 16.24 -0.29 -10.90
C GLN A 189 16.76 -1.07 -12.10
N ILE A 190 15.88 -1.87 -12.72
CA ILE A 190 16.22 -2.72 -13.87
C ILE A 190 15.82 -2.00 -15.15
N VAL A 191 14.63 -1.40 -15.17
CA VAL A 191 14.11 -0.65 -16.33
C VAL A 191 13.62 0.72 -15.88
N ALA A 192 14.17 1.79 -16.46
CA ALA A 192 13.67 3.14 -16.18
C ALA A 192 12.16 3.24 -16.47
N ALA A 193 11.40 3.88 -15.57
CA ALA A 193 9.92 3.94 -15.67
C ALA A 193 9.41 4.35 -17.05
N LYS A 194 10.03 5.37 -17.69
CA LYS A 194 9.68 5.80 -19.06
C LYS A 194 9.96 4.76 -20.16
N ALA A 195 10.83 3.79 -19.91
CA ALA A 195 11.19 2.74 -20.88
C ALA A 195 10.41 1.44 -20.63
N LEU A 196 9.75 1.30 -19.47
CA LEU A 196 9.07 0.08 -19.07
C LEU A 196 7.99 -0.37 -20.08
N PRO A 197 7.08 0.50 -20.56
CA PRO A 197 6.05 0.07 -21.50
C PRO A 197 6.62 -0.55 -22.79
N ALA A 198 7.62 0.11 -23.38
CA ALA A 198 8.27 -0.38 -24.59
C ALA A 198 9.09 -1.67 -24.36
N THR A 199 9.68 -1.81 -23.17
CA THR A 199 10.42 -3.02 -22.79
C THR A 199 9.50 -4.21 -22.66
N LEU A 200 8.39 -4.07 -21.91
CA LEU A 200 7.41 -5.15 -21.76
C LEU A 200 6.74 -5.54 -23.08
N GLN A 201 6.46 -4.56 -23.95
CA GLN A 201 5.92 -4.83 -25.29
C GLN A 201 6.90 -5.70 -26.13
N LYS A 202 8.20 -5.41 -26.07
CA LYS A 202 9.22 -6.24 -26.75
C LYS A 202 9.32 -7.64 -26.15
N LEU A 203 9.31 -7.77 -24.83
CA LEU A 203 9.32 -9.06 -24.16
C LEU A 203 8.10 -9.89 -24.52
N ALA A 204 6.90 -9.29 -24.50
CA ALA A 204 5.66 -9.97 -24.88
C ALA A 204 5.69 -10.45 -26.34
N ALA A 205 6.24 -9.65 -27.26
CA ALA A 205 6.37 -10.01 -28.66
C ALA A 205 7.41 -11.13 -28.92
N ALA A 206 8.46 -11.21 -28.10
CA ALA A 206 9.52 -12.22 -28.23
C ALA A 206 9.20 -13.52 -27.47
N CYS A 207 8.31 -13.48 -26.49
CA CYS A 207 7.95 -14.65 -25.68
C CYS A 207 7.24 -15.71 -26.52
N PRO A 208 7.63 -16.99 -26.39
CA PRO A 208 6.91 -18.07 -27.04
C PRO A 208 5.42 -18.10 -26.68
N PRO A 209 4.55 -18.55 -27.62
CA PRO A 209 3.11 -18.67 -27.34
C PRO A 209 2.81 -19.56 -26.13
N GLY A 210 1.89 -19.09 -25.25
CA GLY A 210 1.48 -19.83 -24.04
C GLY A 210 0.97 -18.87 -22.96
N ASP A 211 0.67 -19.41 -21.77
CA ASP A 211 0.14 -18.64 -20.63
C ASP A 211 1.12 -17.55 -20.18
N THR A 212 2.42 -17.82 -20.21
CA THR A 212 3.49 -16.83 -19.90
C THR A 212 3.48 -15.66 -20.88
N GLY A 213 3.34 -15.92 -22.18
CA GLY A 213 3.22 -14.87 -23.20
C GLY A 213 1.93 -14.06 -23.06
N VAL A 214 0.84 -14.69 -22.63
CA VAL A 214 -0.42 -14.00 -22.32
C VAL A 214 -0.21 -13.03 -21.13
N HIS A 215 0.39 -13.49 -20.05
CA HIS A 215 0.66 -12.67 -18.88
C HIS A 215 1.56 -11.47 -19.20
N LEU A 216 2.67 -11.70 -19.94
CA LEU A 216 3.54 -10.62 -20.43
C LEU A 216 2.80 -9.62 -21.33
N GLY A 217 1.91 -10.13 -22.20
CA GLY A 217 1.06 -9.28 -23.05
C GLY A 217 0.12 -8.38 -22.23
N LEU A 218 -0.48 -8.92 -21.18
CA LEU A 218 -1.32 -8.15 -20.26
C LEU A 218 -0.49 -7.14 -19.45
N SER A 219 0.68 -7.54 -18.94
CA SER A 219 1.59 -6.63 -18.22
C SER A 219 2.07 -5.48 -19.13
N ALA A 220 2.38 -5.77 -20.40
CA ALA A 220 2.71 -4.74 -21.38
C ALA A 220 1.53 -3.80 -21.65
N LEU A 221 0.31 -4.33 -21.68
CA LEU A 221 -0.91 -3.54 -21.86
C LEU A 221 -1.16 -2.63 -20.65
N VAL A 222 -1.00 -3.13 -19.43
CA VAL A 222 -1.10 -2.32 -18.21
C VAL A 222 -0.07 -1.19 -18.24
N ALA A 223 1.20 -1.52 -18.48
CA ALA A 223 2.25 -0.52 -18.53
C ALA A 223 2.00 0.55 -19.59
N ALA A 224 1.45 0.18 -20.75
CA ALA A 224 1.09 1.13 -21.80
C ALA A 224 -0.14 1.97 -21.43
N ALA A 225 -1.16 1.38 -20.79
CA ALA A 225 -2.38 2.07 -20.40
C ALA A 225 -2.15 3.10 -19.29
N THR A 226 -1.26 2.80 -18.35
CA THR A 226 -0.97 3.65 -17.17
C THR A 226 0.20 4.62 -17.37
N ALA A 227 0.93 4.50 -18.49
CA ALA A 227 2.05 5.39 -18.79
C ALA A 227 1.59 6.81 -19.12
N GLU A 228 2.43 7.79 -18.77
CA GLU A 228 2.28 9.15 -19.27
C GLU A 228 2.20 9.16 -20.81
N PRO A 229 1.35 10.00 -21.43
CA PRO A 229 1.12 9.97 -22.88
C PRO A 229 2.39 10.03 -23.72
N ALA A 230 3.40 10.78 -23.28
CA ALA A 230 4.69 10.89 -23.97
C ALA A 230 5.54 9.60 -23.94
N ASN A 231 5.22 8.66 -23.06
CA ASN A 231 5.94 7.41 -22.86
C ASN A 231 5.14 6.19 -23.36
N GLN A 232 3.92 6.39 -23.86
CA GLN A 232 3.10 5.30 -24.40
C GLN A 232 3.70 4.80 -25.73
N PRO A 233 3.97 3.49 -25.85
CA PRO A 233 4.42 2.93 -27.12
C PRO A 233 3.28 2.89 -28.13
N ALA A 234 3.63 2.86 -29.42
CA ALA A 234 2.65 2.54 -30.45
C ALA A 234 2.08 1.14 -30.17
N THR A 235 0.76 1.05 -30.00
CA THR A 235 0.07 -0.19 -29.68
C THR A 235 -1.01 -0.49 -30.73
N ASP A 236 -1.00 -1.71 -31.25
CA ASP A 236 -2.10 -2.22 -32.05
C ASP A 236 -3.32 -2.45 -31.14
N LYS A 237 -4.29 -1.55 -31.22
CA LYS A 237 -5.50 -1.59 -30.40
C LYS A 237 -6.38 -2.81 -30.72
N ALA A 238 -6.38 -3.28 -31.96
CA ALA A 238 -7.13 -4.48 -32.34
C ALA A 238 -6.50 -5.74 -31.73
N ALA A 239 -5.15 -5.85 -31.74
CA ALA A 239 -4.45 -6.93 -31.09
C ALA A 239 -4.62 -6.90 -29.57
N ALA A 240 -4.57 -5.71 -28.93
CA ALA A 240 -4.82 -5.55 -27.49
C ALA A 240 -6.25 -5.98 -27.12
N ASN A 241 -7.25 -5.57 -27.89
CA ASN A 241 -8.64 -5.97 -27.68
C ASN A 241 -8.81 -7.50 -27.85
N ALA A 242 -8.20 -8.08 -28.89
CA ALA A 242 -8.24 -9.52 -29.11
C ALA A 242 -7.58 -10.33 -27.97
N LEU A 243 -6.46 -9.85 -27.40
CA LEU A 243 -5.83 -10.44 -26.24
C LEU A 243 -6.76 -10.43 -25.03
N LEU A 244 -7.36 -9.27 -24.72
CA LEU A 244 -8.31 -9.14 -23.61
C LEU A 244 -9.50 -10.09 -23.80
N LEU A 245 -10.13 -10.10 -24.96
CA LEU A 245 -11.26 -10.98 -25.25
C LEU A 245 -10.87 -12.48 -25.12
N ARG A 246 -9.67 -12.86 -25.56
CA ARG A 246 -9.16 -14.22 -25.37
C ARG A 246 -9.06 -14.58 -23.88
N VAL A 247 -8.47 -13.71 -23.07
CA VAL A 247 -8.29 -13.95 -21.62
C VAL A 247 -9.63 -14.01 -20.91
N LEU A 248 -10.51 -13.04 -21.15
CA LEU A 248 -11.80 -12.94 -20.49
C LEU A 248 -12.77 -14.08 -20.84
N ASN A 249 -12.64 -14.69 -22.03
CA ASN A 249 -13.44 -15.84 -22.44
C ASN A 249 -12.90 -17.20 -21.97
N ASP A 250 -11.66 -17.23 -21.44
CA ASP A 250 -11.06 -18.44 -20.89
C ASP A 250 -11.01 -18.35 -19.36
N ALA A 251 -11.77 -19.19 -18.68
CA ALA A 251 -11.90 -19.14 -17.22
C ALA A 251 -10.56 -19.35 -16.50
N LYS A 252 -9.68 -20.21 -17.06
CA LYS A 252 -8.35 -20.44 -16.47
C LYS A 252 -7.45 -19.22 -16.68
N LEU A 253 -7.40 -18.67 -17.88
CA LEU A 253 -6.59 -17.47 -18.15
C LEU A 253 -7.08 -16.27 -17.34
N ALA A 254 -8.39 -16.09 -17.21
CA ALA A 254 -8.97 -15.02 -16.37
C ALA A 254 -8.57 -15.21 -14.89
N ARG A 255 -8.66 -16.43 -14.38
CA ARG A 255 -8.27 -16.76 -13.00
C ARG A 255 -6.77 -16.57 -12.78
N ASP A 256 -5.94 -17.00 -13.72
CA ASP A 256 -4.47 -16.89 -13.66
C ASP A 256 -3.96 -15.44 -13.75
N ASN A 257 -4.78 -14.50 -14.24
CA ASN A 257 -4.46 -13.08 -14.40
C ASN A 257 -5.48 -12.18 -13.68
N MET A 258 -6.11 -12.69 -12.61
CA MET A 258 -7.17 -11.99 -11.92
C MET A 258 -6.70 -10.66 -11.33
N ASP A 259 -5.46 -10.57 -10.85
CA ASP A 259 -4.79 -9.37 -10.35
C ASP A 259 -4.81 -8.24 -11.38
N ILE A 260 -4.40 -8.51 -12.62
CA ILE A 260 -4.45 -7.53 -13.71
C ILE A 260 -5.90 -7.17 -14.05
N LEU A 261 -6.77 -8.17 -14.14
CA LEU A 261 -8.16 -7.96 -14.55
C LEU A 261 -8.99 -7.22 -13.50
N THR A 262 -8.62 -7.29 -12.23
CA THR A 262 -9.32 -6.58 -11.16
C THR A 262 -8.74 -5.20 -10.89
N ASN A 263 -7.42 -5.07 -10.82
CA ASN A 263 -6.78 -3.81 -10.44
C ASN A 263 -6.71 -2.78 -11.60
N TYR A 264 -6.71 -3.26 -12.86
CA TYR A 264 -6.52 -2.39 -14.04
C TYR A 264 -7.66 -2.49 -15.07
N ALA A 265 -8.82 -3.02 -14.67
CA ALA A 265 -9.95 -3.24 -15.59
C ALA A 265 -10.31 -2.01 -16.44
N GLY A 266 -10.52 -0.87 -15.80
CA GLY A 266 -10.85 0.39 -16.45
C GLY A 266 -9.76 0.89 -17.39
N ASP A 267 -8.50 0.86 -16.92
CA ASP A 267 -7.34 1.35 -17.67
C ASP A 267 -7.12 0.56 -18.96
N ILE A 268 -7.07 -0.78 -18.86
CA ILE A 268 -6.80 -1.63 -20.03
C ILE A 268 -7.97 -1.70 -20.98
N ALA A 269 -9.22 -1.68 -20.49
CA ALA A 269 -10.39 -1.63 -21.34
C ALA A 269 -10.50 -0.29 -22.07
N GLY A 270 -10.27 0.82 -21.35
CA GLY A 270 -10.23 2.17 -21.88
C GLY A 270 -9.15 2.36 -22.93
N TYR A 271 -7.97 1.79 -22.67
CA TYR A 271 -6.84 1.86 -23.58
C TYR A 271 -7.04 1.01 -24.84
N ALA A 272 -7.61 -0.20 -24.72
CA ALA A 272 -7.76 -1.15 -25.84
C ALA A 272 -8.96 -0.88 -26.75
N SER A 273 -9.89 0.00 -26.36
CA SER A 273 -11.10 0.28 -27.15
C SER A 273 -11.54 1.72 -27.02
N ALA A 274 -12.20 2.27 -28.04
CA ALA A 274 -12.71 3.64 -28.04
C ALA A 274 -14.16 3.70 -27.51
N ALA A 275 -14.47 4.78 -26.78
CA ALA A 275 -15.82 5.00 -26.26
C ALA A 275 -16.87 5.01 -27.38
N GLY A 276 -18.04 4.43 -27.13
CA GLY A 276 -19.17 4.40 -28.05
C GLY A 276 -19.03 3.44 -29.23
N THR A 277 -17.97 2.63 -29.30
CA THR A 277 -17.76 1.64 -30.37
C THR A 277 -18.35 0.28 -30.02
N PRO A 278 -18.72 -0.54 -31.03
CA PRO A 278 -19.15 -1.94 -30.81
C PRO A 278 -18.08 -2.78 -30.08
N GLU A 279 -16.81 -2.53 -30.37
CA GLU A 279 -15.67 -3.19 -29.72
C GLU A 279 -15.65 -2.89 -28.21
N ARG A 280 -15.87 -1.62 -27.78
CA ARG A 280 -16.00 -1.22 -26.39
C ARG A 280 -17.18 -1.94 -25.74
N ALA A 281 -18.34 -1.93 -26.36
CA ALA A 281 -19.54 -2.58 -25.82
C ALA A 281 -19.33 -4.08 -25.62
N ARG A 282 -18.74 -4.79 -26.61
CA ARG A 282 -18.41 -6.20 -26.51
C ARG A 282 -17.38 -6.47 -25.41
N LEU A 283 -16.33 -5.64 -25.33
CA LEU A 283 -15.26 -5.81 -24.34
C LEU A 283 -15.80 -5.65 -22.92
N THR A 284 -16.60 -4.61 -22.65
CA THR A 284 -17.18 -4.36 -21.32
C THR A 284 -18.18 -5.45 -20.91
N GLU A 285 -18.98 -5.96 -21.84
CA GLU A 285 -19.86 -7.10 -21.60
C GLU A 285 -19.05 -8.36 -21.21
N THR A 286 -17.97 -8.64 -21.95
CA THR A 286 -17.10 -9.80 -21.69
C THR A 286 -16.36 -9.64 -20.37
N PHE A 287 -15.89 -8.42 -20.03
CA PHE A 287 -15.32 -8.12 -18.71
C PHE A 287 -16.29 -8.43 -17.57
N ASN A 288 -17.52 -7.91 -17.66
CA ASN A 288 -18.53 -8.15 -16.63
C ASN A 288 -18.81 -9.64 -16.42
N ALA A 289 -18.87 -10.43 -17.49
CA ALA A 289 -19.08 -11.88 -17.40
C ALA A 289 -17.90 -12.62 -16.77
N ALA A 290 -16.65 -12.19 -17.02
CA ALA A 290 -15.47 -12.77 -16.42
C ALA A 290 -15.33 -12.37 -14.93
N LEU A 291 -15.54 -11.09 -14.60
CA LEU A 291 -15.49 -10.55 -13.25
C LEU A 291 -16.56 -11.16 -12.34
N GLU A 292 -17.76 -11.45 -12.87
CA GLU A 292 -18.79 -12.20 -12.12
C GLU A 292 -18.28 -13.57 -11.67
N LYS A 293 -17.64 -14.31 -12.58
CA LYS A 293 -17.07 -15.63 -12.25
C LYS A 293 -15.96 -15.52 -11.20
N LEU A 294 -15.12 -14.48 -11.28
CA LEU A 294 -14.07 -14.22 -10.27
C LEU A 294 -14.69 -13.85 -8.91
N ALA A 295 -15.72 -13.03 -8.88
CA ALA A 295 -16.44 -12.67 -7.65
C ALA A 295 -17.12 -13.88 -6.97
N ASP A 296 -17.51 -14.89 -7.76
CA ASP A 296 -18.12 -16.13 -7.28
C ASP A 296 -17.11 -17.21 -6.92
N ASP A 297 -15.84 -17.09 -7.35
CA ASP A 297 -14.81 -18.11 -7.13
C ASP A 297 -14.39 -18.15 -5.65
N THR A 298 -14.91 -19.14 -4.93
CA THR A 298 -14.61 -19.32 -3.50
C THR A 298 -13.18 -19.80 -3.21
N SER A 299 -12.40 -20.15 -4.22
CA SER A 299 -10.98 -20.44 -4.08
C SER A 299 -10.12 -19.17 -3.97
N LEU A 300 -10.66 -18.02 -4.44
CA LEU A 300 -10.07 -16.70 -4.24
C LEU A 300 -10.31 -16.19 -2.81
N SER A 301 -9.44 -15.29 -2.34
CA SER A 301 -9.66 -14.60 -1.09
C SER A 301 -10.91 -13.71 -1.14
N LYS A 302 -11.48 -13.40 0.01
CA LYS A 302 -12.63 -12.48 0.07
C LYS A 302 -12.26 -11.08 -0.44
N ALA A 303 -11.02 -10.66 -0.21
CA ALA A 303 -10.50 -9.38 -0.72
C ALA A 303 -10.45 -9.37 -2.26
N ASP A 304 -9.95 -10.44 -2.89
CA ASP A 304 -9.91 -10.57 -4.35
C ASP A 304 -11.31 -10.64 -4.97
N ARG A 305 -12.24 -11.32 -4.31
CA ARG A 305 -13.63 -11.40 -4.75
C ARG A 305 -14.33 -10.02 -4.70
N ILE A 306 -14.04 -9.21 -3.69
CA ILE A 306 -14.51 -7.81 -3.61
C ILE A 306 -13.82 -6.95 -4.68
N ALA A 307 -12.52 -7.15 -4.93
CA ALA A 307 -11.81 -6.45 -6.01
C ALA A 307 -12.42 -6.74 -7.40
N ALA A 308 -12.90 -7.97 -7.63
CA ALA A 308 -13.64 -8.28 -8.85
C ALA A 308 -14.96 -7.50 -8.97
N VAL A 309 -15.67 -7.28 -7.86
CA VAL A 309 -16.88 -6.43 -7.85
C VAL A 309 -16.52 -4.95 -8.08
N ASP A 310 -15.43 -4.47 -7.49
CA ASP A 310 -14.92 -3.12 -7.72
C ASP A 310 -14.55 -2.89 -9.19
N ALA A 311 -13.91 -3.86 -9.82
CA ALA A 311 -13.59 -3.83 -11.24
C ALA A 311 -14.86 -3.72 -12.12
N LYS A 312 -15.99 -4.36 -11.74
CA LYS A 312 -17.29 -4.17 -12.43
C LYS A 312 -17.78 -2.72 -12.31
N VAL A 313 -17.58 -2.09 -11.14
CA VAL A 313 -17.87 -0.66 -10.95
C VAL A 313 -16.98 0.19 -11.84
N ALA A 314 -15.67 -0.09 -11.91
CA ALA A 314 -14.74 0.62 -12.79
C ALA A 314 -15.12 0.50 -14.27
N ILE A 315 -15.49 -0.68 -14.74
CA ILE A 315 -15.98 -0.90 -16.10
C ILE A 315 -17.28 -0.12 -16.38
N ALA A 316 -18.23 -0.11 -15.44
CA ALA A 316 -19.47 0.64 -15.58
C ALA A 316 -19.25 2.18 -15.61
N ARG A 317 -18.20 2.66 -14.95
CA ARG A 317 -17.79 4.06 -14.91
C ARG A 317 -16.98 4.52 -16.14
N LEU A 318 -16.49 3.59 -16.94
CA LEU A 318 -15.51 3.86 -18.00
C LEU A 318 -15.98 4.93 -19.01
N ASP A 319 -17.23 4.85 -19.45
CA ASP A 319 -17.81 5.80 -20.42
C ASP A 319 -18.73 6.86 -19.75
N ALA A 320 -18.99 6.74 -18.45
CA ALA A 320 -19.80 7.66 -17.66
C ALA A 320 -19.25 7.80 -16.21
N PRO A 321 -18.10 8.45 -16.02
CA PRO A 321 -17.40 8.47 -14.72
C PRO A 321 -18.25 9.00 -13.55
N GLN A 322 -19.18 9.91 -13.82
CA GLN A 322 -20.09 10.50 -12.83
C GLN A 322 -21.57 10.08 -13.03
N GLY A 323 -21.82 9.19 -14.00
CA GLY A 323 -23.16 8.69 -14.27
C GLY A 323 -23.70 7.78 -13.16
N PRO A 324 -25.04 7.61 -13.07
CA PRO A 324 -25.60 6.63 -12.14
C PRO A 324 -25.25 5.21 -12.60
N LEU A 325 -24.93 4.35 -11.65
CA LEU A 325 -24.78 2.92 -11.91
C LEU A 325 -26.14 2.25 -12.13
N ALA A 326 -26.15 1.16 -12.90
CA ALA A 326 -27.35 0.35 -13.05
C ALA A 326 -27.83 -0.18 -11.67
N PRO A 327 -29.14 -0.14 -11.37
CA PRO A 327 -29.67 -0.56 -10.08
C PRO A 327 -29.26 -1.99 -9.69
N ALA A 328 -29.16 -2.89 -10.65
CA ALA A 328 -28.72 -4.27 -10.42
C ALA A 328 -27.27 -4.34 -9.91
N LEU A 329 -26.35 -3.52 -10.46
CA LEU A 329 -24.96 -3.46 -9.99
C LEU A 329 -24.88 -2.85 -8.59
N VAL A 330 -25.67 -1.80 -8.32
CA VAL A 330 -25.74 -1.20 -6.96
C VAL A 330 -26.18 -2.24 -5.93
N GLU A 331 -27.20 -3.02 -6.25
CA GLU A 331 -27.69 -4.06 -5.35
C GLU A 331 -26.65 -5.19 -5.17
N GLU A 332 -26.00 -5.61 -6.25
CA GLU A 332 -24.91 -6.57 -6.21
C GLU A 332 -23.77 -6.10 -5.28
N VAL A 333 -23.29 -4.86 -5.45
CA VAL A 333 -22.25 -4.27 -4.58
C VAL A 333 -22.67 -4.36 -3.12
N LYS A 334 -23.89 -3.94 -2.78
CA LYS A 334 -24.40 -4.01 -1.39
C LYS A 334 -24.43 -5.42 -0.85
N GLN A 335 -24.89 -6.38 -1.63
CA GLN A 335 -24.99 -7.79 -1.21
C GLN A 335 -23.62 -8.42 -1.02
N ARG A 336 -22.68 -8.20 -1.95
CA ARG A 336 -21.31 -8.74 -1.86
C ARG A 336 -20.55 -8.16 -0.67
N VAL A 337 -20.66 -6.85 -0.45
CA VAL A 337 -20.05 -6.18 0.71
C VAL A 337 -20.65 -6.68 2.02
N ALA A 338 -21.98 -6.80 2.13
CA ALA A 338 -22.62 -7.31 3.34
C ALA A 338 -22.24 -8.77 3.62
N LEU A 339 -22.06 -9.59 2.58
CA LEU A 339 -21.58 -10.97 2.70
C LEU A 339 -20.13 -10.99 3.22
N ALA A 340 -19.25 -10.23 2.62
CA ALA A 340 -17.84 -10.15 3.01
C ALA A 340 -17.68 -9.65 4.45
N ASP A 341 -18.43 -8.62 4.86
CA ASP A 341 -18.42 -8.11 6.24
C ASP A 341 -18.84 -9.18 7.25
N ARG A 342 -19.92 -9.91 6.96
CA ARG A 342 -20.45 -10.96 7.85
C ARG A 342 -19.49 -12.15 7.96
N GLU A 343 -18.87 -12.56 6.86
CA GLU A 343 -18.05 -13.77 6.79
C GLU A 343 -16.59 -13.56 7.21
N THR A 344 -16.13 -12.31 7.32
CA THR A 344 -14.75 -12.02 7.71
C THR A 344 -14.69 -11.74 9.20
N THR A 345 -14.22 -12.71 9.99
CA THR A 345 -14.14 -12.62 11.45
C THR A 345 -12.75 -12.37 11.99
N ASP A 346 -11.71 -12.78 11.27
CA ASP A 346 -10.32 -12.51 11.63
C ASP A 346 -9.98 -11.02 11.48
N LEU A 347 -9.35 -10.42 12.48
CA LEU A 347 -9.10 -8.97 12.53
C LEU A 347 -8.08 -8.49 11.48
N TYR A 348 -7.16 -9.34 11.08
CA TYR A 348 -6.16 -8.98 10.05
C TYR A 348 -6.74 -9.15 8.65
N GLU A 349 -7.46 -10.24 8.41
CA GLU A 349 -8.21 -10.40 7.15
C GLU A 349 -9.22 -9.25 6.97
N ARG A 350 -9.88 -8.81 8.06
CA ARG A 350 -10.79 -7.65 8.02
C ARG A 350 -10.10 -6.36 7.58
N GLN A 351 -8.83 -6.16 7.94
CA GLN A 351 -8.10 -4.95 7.54
C GLN A 351 -7.99 -4.82 6.02
N SER A 352 -7.89 -5.91 5.28
CA SER A 352 -7.90 -5.91 3.81
C SER A 352 -9.32 -5.94 3.25
N VAL A 353 -10.15 -6.87 3.68
CA VAL A 353 -11.49 -7.09 3.11
C VAL A 353 -12.39 -5.87 3.31
N ILE A 354 -12.45 -5.31 4.53
CA ILE A 354 -13.32 -4.15 4.81
C ILE A 354 -12.78 -2.87 4.18
N ASN A 355 -11.45 -2.75 4.05
CA ASN A 355 -10.89 -1.64 3.28
C ASN A 355 -11.34 -1.70 1.81
N ASN A 356 -11.19 -2.83 1.14
CA ASN A 356 -11.63 -3.02 -0.25
C ASN A 356 -13.15 -2.80 -0.37
N ALA A 357 -13.95 -3.37 0.53
CA ALA A 357 -15.39 -3.19 0.56
C ALA A 357 -15.81 -1.72 0.73
N GLY A 358 -15.13 -0.97 1.61
CA GLY A 358 -15.34 0.46 1.80
C GLY A 358 -15.02 1.27 0.53
N HIS A 359 -13.93 0.93 -0.17
CA HIS A 359 -13.57 1.54 -1.46
C HIS A 359 -14.59 1.23 -2.53
N THR A 360 -14.99 -0.04 -2.68
CA THR A 360 -16.01 -0.45 -3.66
C THR A 360 -17.33 0.31 -3.46
N LEU A 361 -17.80 0.47 -2.21
CA LEU A 361 -18.97 1.29 -1.91
C LEU A 361 -18.75 2.76 -2.31
N THR A 362 -17.57 3.31 -1.99
CA THR A 362 -17.21 4.70 -2.33
C THR A 362 -17.20 4.94 -3.84
N ASP A 363 -16.65 4.00 -4.62
CA ASP A 363 -16.54 4.09 -6.06
C ASP A 363 -17.88 3.80 -6.76
N ALA A 364 -18.74 3.01 -6.13
CA ALA A 364 -20.14 2.88 -6.52
C ALA A 364 -20.99 4.13 -6.22
N GLY A 365 -20.45 5.11 -5.47
CA GLY A 365 -21.19 6.32 -5.06
C GLY A 365 -22.05 6.12 -3.81
N LEU A 366 -21.91 5.00 -3.12
CA LEU A 366 -22.64 4.61 -1.91
C LEU A 366 -21.90 5.11 -0.65
N LEU A 367 -21.72 6.43 -0.57
CA LEU A 367 -20.86 7.05 0.46
C LEU A 367 -21.40 6.84 1.89
N ASP A 368 -22.71 6.78 2.10
CA ASP A 368 -23.30 6.60 3.42
C ASP A 368 -23.15 5.15 3.92
N GLU A 369 -23.29 4.20 3.02
CA GLU A 369 -23.03 2.78 3.29
C GLU A 369 -21.54 2.54 3.57
N SER A 370 -20.64 3.17 2.78
CA SER A 370 -19.20 3.14 3.03
C SER A 370 -18.86 3.69 4.40
N ASP A 371 -19.37 4.88 4.73
CA ASP A 371 -19.15 5.50 6.04
C ASP A 371 -19.65 4.61 7.19
N THR A 372 -20.82 4.00 7.03
CA THR A 372 -21.41 3.12 8.05
C THR A 372 -20.51 1.92 8.30
N LEU A 373 -20.06 1.26 7.22
CA LEU A 373 -19.14 0.12 7.29
C LEU A 373 -17.82 0.51 7.96
N LEU A 374 -17.16 1.57 7.47
CA LEU A 374 -15.86 2.01 7.96
C LEU A 374 -15.93 2.47 9.44
N LYS A 375 -16.97 3.20 9.83
CA LYS A 375 -17.17 3.63 11.23
C LYS A 375 -17.38 2.44 12.18
N SER A 376 -18.00 1.36 11.72
CA SER A 376 -18.17 0.14 12.52
C SER A 376 -16.82 -0.52 12.88
N GLU A 377 -15.79 -0.32 12.02
CA GLU A 377 -14.46 -0.90 12.21
C GLU A 377 -13.53 -0.06 13.13
N LEU A 378 -13.83 1.22 13.37
CA LEU A 378 -12.93 2.09 14.14
C LEU A 378 -12.60 1.56 15.55
N LYS A 379 -13.53 0.82 16.17
CA LYS A 379 -13.32 0.21 17.50
C LYS A 379 -12.76 -1.20 17.47
N ARG A 380 -12.83 -1.86 16.32
CA ARG A 380 -12.41 -3.26 16.12
C ARG A 380 -11.02 -3.38 15.55
N SER A 381 -10.66 -2.45 14.67
CA SER A 381 -9.38 -2.47 13.96
C SER A 381 -8.21 -2.14 14.89
N HIS A 382 -7.11 -2.84 14.68
CA HIS A 382 -5.81 -2.51 15.28
C HIS A 382 -5.16 -1.26 14.66
N SER A 383 -5.64 -0.83 13.48
CA SER A 383 -5.15 0.34 12.75
C SER A 383 -6.29 1.23 12.23
N PRO A 384 -7.14 1.78 13.13
CA PRO A 384 -8.35 2.53 12.75
C PRO A 384 -8.04 3.77 11.93
N TYR A 385 -6.86 4.35 12.08
CA TYR A 385 -6.41 5.53 11.36
C TYR A 385 -6.37 5.34 9.84
N TYR A 386 -6.28 4.12 9.34
CA TYR A 386 -6.36 3.84 7.92
C TYR A 386 -7.80 4.03 7.40
N TYR A 387 -8.80 3.51 8.12
CA TYR A 387 -10.22 3.73 7.79
C TYR A 387 -10.63 5.21 7.92
N MET A 388 -10.03 5.94 8.86
CA MET A 388 -10.26 7.38 9.00
C MET A 388 -9.83 8.17 7.75
N LEU A 389 -8.79 7.73 7.02
CA LEU A 389 -8.43 8.33 5.73
C LEU A 389 -9.52 8.12 4.66
N SER A 390 -10.13 6.95 4.62
CA SER A 390 -11.24 6.65 3.71
C SER A 390 -12.48 7.46 4.06
N LEU A 391 -12.79 7.63 5.35
CA LEU A 391 -13.86 8.52 5.82
C LEU A 391 -13.60 10.00 5.46
N ALA A 392 -12.34 10.45 5.56
CA ALA A 392 -11.94 11.78 5.10
C ALA A 392 -12.15 11.95 3.60
N ALA A 393 -11.77 10.94 2.80
CA ALA A 393 -11.98 10.94 1.35
C ALA A 393 -13.48 10.99 0.99
N ASN A 394 -14.32 10.24 1.70
CA ASN A 394 -15.78 10.28 1.51
C ASN A 394 -16.36 11.66 1.84
N ALA A 395 -15.97 12.26 2.96
CA ALA A 395 -16.39 13.61 3.32
C ALA A 395 -15.97 14.66 2.26
N LYS A 396 -14.74 14.54 1.75
CA LYS A 396 -14.24 15.38 0.65
C LYS A 396 -15.04 15.18 -0.64
N LYS A 397 -15.41 13.95 -1.00
CA LYS A 397 -16.28 13.66 -2.16
C LYS A 397 -17.67 14.32 -2.01
N ARG A 398 -18.18 14.48 -0.78
CA ARG A 398 -19.44 15.23 -0.49
C ARG A 398 -19.28 16.74 -0.50
N GLY A 399 -18.05 17.26 -0.55
CA GLY A 399 -17.76 18.68 -0.37
C GLY A 399 -17.78 19.15 1.10
N ASP A 400 -17.88 18.23 2.06
CA ASP A 400 -17.79 18.54 3.49
C ASP A 400 -16.32 18.63 3.94
N ASN A 401 -15.72 19.78 3.63
CA ASN A 401 -14.33 20.04 3.94
C ASN A 401 -14.03 20.01 5.45
N THR A 402 -14.99 20.41 6.28
CA THR A 402 -14.84 20.41 7.74
C THR A 402 -14.74 18.99 8.26
N ALA A 403 -15.69 18.12 7.92
CA ALA A 403 -15.65 16.73 8.31
C ALA A 403 -14.42 16.01 7.72
N ALA A 404 -14.01 16.32 6.49
CA ALA A 404 -12.81 15.77 5.90
C ALA A 404 -11.55 16.09 6.72
N LEU A 405 -11.37 17.36 7.09
CA LEU A 405 -10.24 17.81 7.91
C LEU A 405 -10.26 17.22 9.32
N ASP A 406 -11.44 17.05 9.92
CA ASP A 406 -11.58 16.43 11.23
C ASP A 406 -11.19 14.93 11.20
N TRP A 407 -11.52 14.22 10.13
CA TRP A 407 -11.09 12.84 9.96
C TRP A 407 -9.58 12.73 9.69
N TYR A 408 -8.98 13.61 8.90
CA TYR A 408 -7.53 13.63 8.70
C TYR A 408 -6.79 13.92 10.01
N GLU A 409 -7.27 14.86 10.82
CA GLU A 409 -6.69 15.17 12.15
C GLU A 409 -6.79 13.97 13.09
N GLN A 410 -7.96 13.31 13.15
CA GLN A 410 -8.14 12.08 13.93
C GLN A 410 -7.23 10.94 13.45
N ALA A 411 -7.08 10.76 12.13
CA ALA A 411 -6.19 9.76 11.56
C ALA A 411 -4.73 10.02 11.98
N TYR A 412 -4.27 11.27 11.91
CA TYR A 412 -2.94 11.65 12.38
C TYR A 412 -2.79 11.42 13.89
N GLY A 413 -3.76 11.85 14.70
CA GLY A 413 -3.75 11.69 16.14
C GLY A 413 -3.73 10.22 16.60
N ALA A 414 -4.43 9.34 15.88
CA ALA A 414 -4.52 7.90 16.19
C ALA A 414 -3.37 7.07 15.60
N SER A 415 -2.63 7.59 14.61
CA SER A 415 -1.55 6.85 13.94
C SER A 415 -0.41 6.51 14.89
N LYS A 416 0.23 5.36 14.65
CA LYS A 416 1.29 4.82 15.50
C LYS A 416 2.52 4.51 14.64
N GLY A 417 3.69 4.61 15.26
CA GLY A 417 4.98 4.40 14.61
C GLY A 417 5.54 5.69 13.97
N PRO A 418 6.85 5.92 14.02
CA PRO A 418 7.45 7.21 13.63
C PRO A 418 7.26 7.51 12.14
N ALA A 419 7.41 6.53 11.25
CA ALA A 419 7.23 6.74 9.82
C ALA A 419 5.75 6.94 9.46
N THR A 420 4.85 6.14 10.04
CA THR A 420 3.41 6.27 9.83
C THR A 420 2.91 7.62 10.32
N ARG A 421 3.28 8.05 11.52
CA ARG A 421 2.87 9.36 12.06
C ARG A 421 3.32 10.50 11.16
N LEU A 422 4.57 10.49 10.69
CA LEU A 422 5.05 11.49 9.76
C LEU A 422 4.22 11.51 8.46
N GLN A 423 3.94 10.36 7.88
CA GLN A 423 3.21 10.26 6.61
C GLN A 423 1.74 10.70 6.77
N TRP A 424 1.09 10.32 7.88
CA TRP A 424 -0.29 10.76 8.17
C TRP A 424 -0.37 12.24 8.51
N GLY A 425 0.61 12.77 9.26
CA GLY A 425 0.74 14.20 9.51
C GLY A 425 0.94 15.00 8.23
N ALA A 426 1.84 14.53 7.36
CA ALA A 426 2.06 15.14 6.04
C ALA A 426 0.80 15.12 5.17
N ASN A 427 0.03 14.02 5.20
CA ASN A 427 -1.24 13.93 4.48
C ASN A 427 -2.27 14.92 5.05
N TYR A 428 -2.40 15.00 6.37
CA TYR A 428 -3.28 15.97 7.02
C TYR A 428 -2.89 17.41 6.66
N LEU A 429 -1.62 17.79 6.80
CA LEU A 429 -1.14 19.13 6.46
C LEU A 429 -1.40 19.48 4.99
N ALA A 430 -1.17 18.52 4.08
CA ALA A 430 -1.42 18.73 2.66
C ALA A 430 -2.89 18.99 2.36
N ASN A 431 -3.82 18.24 2.99
CA ASN A 431 -5.24 18.45 2.82
C ASN A 431 -5.74 19.71 3.54
N LEU A 432 -5.14 20.08 4.67
CA LEU A 432 -5.45 21.33 5.37
C LEU A 432 -5.15 22.55 4.50
N ILE A 433 -3.99 22.56 3.83
CA ILE A 433 -3.64 23.60 2.86
C ILE A 433 -4.62 23.65 1.69
N ASP A 434 -5.10 22.51 1.19
CA ASP A 434 -6.05 22.49 0.06
C ASP A 434 -7.46 22.96 0.47
N LEU A 435 -7.94 22.53 1.63
CA LEU A 435 -9.33 22.64 2.01
C LEU A 435 -9.61 23.86 2.91
N ALA A 436 -8.60 24.38 3.60
CA ALA A 436 -8.68 25.55 4.48
C ALA A 436 -7.41 26.42 4.39
N PRO A 437 -7.03 26.92 3.20
CA PRO A 437 -5.76 27.64 2.99
C PRO A 437 -5.60 28.93 3.82
N ALA A 438 -6.69 29.50 4.32
CA ALA A 438 -6.69 30.71 5.15
C ALA A 438 -6.56 30.40 6.66
N ASP A 439 -6.55 29.14 7.08
CA ASP A 439 -6.38 28.75 8.49
C ASP A 439 -4.90 28.63 8.87
N ASP A 440 -4.21 29.77 8.81
CA ASP A 440 -2.79 29.88 9.12
C ASP A 440 -2.42 29.27 10.47
N LYS A 441 -3.29 29.43 11.49
CA LYS A 441 -3.02 28.92 12.83
C LYS A 441 -3.02 27.38 12.88
N ARG A 442 -3.99 26.75 12.23
CA ARG A 442 -4.09 25.28 12.19
C ARG A 442 -2.97 24.68 11.32
N ILE A 443 -2.62 25.36 10.22
CA ILE A 443 -1.51 24.98 9.34
C ILE A 443 -0.18 25.04 10.12
N GLU A 444 0.11 26.17 10.79
CA GLU A 444 1.31 26.33 11.61
C GLU A 444 1.39 25.26 12.70
N LYS A 445 0.37 25.13 13.53
CA LYS A 445 0.31 24.12 14.60
C LYS A 445 0.57 22.69 14.09
N THR A 446 0.00 22.34 12.92
CA THR A 446 0.18 21.01 12.33
C THR A 446 1.60 20.83 11.83
N ALA A 447 2.17 21.84 11.17
CA ALA A 447 3.56 21.81 10.72
C ALA A 447 4.53 21.68 11.89
N ASP A 448 4.37 22.47 12.96
CA ASP A 448 5.18 22.42 14.19
C ASP A 448 5.12 21.04 14.84
N SER A 449 3.94 20.42 14.87
CA SER A 449 3.79 19.04 15.40
C SER A 449 4.60 18.03 14.59
N ILE A 450 4.56 18.12 13.26
CA ILE A 450 5.33 17.24 12.37
C ILE A 450 6.85 17.47 12.54
N ILE A 451 7.27 18.74 12.62
CA ILE A 451 8.69 19.10 12.80
C ILE A 451 9.20 18.61 14.16
N GLY A 452 8.38 18.73 15.22
CA GLY A 452 8.69 18.22 16.53
C GLY A 452 8.92 16.70 16.55
N GLU A 453 8.12 15.94 15.81
CA GLU A 453 8.29 14.48 15.64
C GLU A 453 9.57 14.14 14.85
N LEU A 454 9.88 14.92 13.79
CA LEU A 454 11.12 14.74 13.02
C LEU A 454 12.37 14.88 13.87
N ALA A 455 12.39 15.83 14.81
CA ALA A 455 13.53 16.06 15.70
C ALA A 455 13.90 14.83 16.55
N GLY A 456 12.93 13.92 16.82
CA GLY A 456 13.12 12.68 17.57
C GLY A 456 13.26 11.42 16.70
N THR A 457 13.12 11.53 15.37
CA THR A 457 13.06 10.37 14.48
C THR A 457 14.40 10.12 13.79
N GLN A 458 14.99 8.96 14.05
CA GLN A 458 16.18 8.52 13.32
C GLN A 458 15.84 8.17 11.87
N ASN A 459 16.75 8.48 10.95
CA ASN A 459 16.60 8.19 9.52
C ASN A 459 15.30 8.77 8.89
N ALA A 460 14.89 9.96 9.35
CA ALA A 460 13.65 10.59 8.97
C ALA A 460 13.59 11.04 7.49
N PHE A 461 14.73 11.25 6.84
CA PHE A 461 14.82 11.85 5.50
C PHE A 461 15.16 10.81 4.41
N TYR A 462 14.66 9.58 4.56
CA TYR A 462 14.80 8.52 3.55
C TYR A 462 13.43 8.10 3.01
N GLU A 463 13.43 7.59 1.79
CA GLU A 463 12.33 6.95 1.04
C GLU A 463 10.93 7.57 1.26
N ARG A 464 9.99 6.85 1.83
CA ARG A 464 8.60 7.31 1.99
C ARG A 464 8.49 8.59 2.82
N ASN A 465 9.29 8.70 3.87
CA ASN A 465 9.33 9.90 4.69
C ASN A 465 9.87 11.10 3.90
N ARG A 466 10.97 10.90 3.16
CA ARG A 466 11.51 11.93 2.27
C ARG A 466 10.47 12.39 1.25
N THR A 467 9.83 11.44 0.56
CA THR A 467 8.79 11.75 -0.44
C THR A 467 7.63 12.54 0.17
N ALA A 468 7.18 12.18 1.38
CA ALA A 468 6.12 12.90 2.09
C ALA A 468 6.56 14.34 2.43
N LEU A 469 7.78 14.52 2.92
CA LEU A 469 8.35 15.82 3.27
C LEU A 469 8.54 16.70 2.03
N GLU A 470 9.10 16.19 0.95
CA GLU A 470 9.27 16.91 -0.32
C GLU A 470 7.92 17.38 -0.88
N LYS A 471 6.90 16.51 -0.80
CA LYS A 471 5.53 16.84 -1.24
C LYS A 471 4.93 17.99 -0.44
N ILE A 472 5.01 17.96 0.90
CA ILE A 472 4.50 19.08 1.71
C ILE A 472 5.36 20.32 1.59
N GLY A 473 6.67 20.25 1.50
CA GLY A 473 7.54 21.40 1.29
C GLY A 473 7.19 22.15 -0.01
N LYS A 474 7.04 21.41 -1.12
CA LYS A 474 6.56 21.96 -2.39
C LYS A 474 5.18 22.61 -2.25
N LYS A 475 4.26 21.94 -1.55
CA LYS A 475 2.89 22.43 -1.36
C LYS A 475 2.85 23.69 -0.51
N MET A 476 3.62 23.77 0.56
CA MET A 476 3.74 24.97 1.40
C MET A 476 4.37 26.14 0.63
N THR A 477 5.36 25.88 -0.21
CA THR A 477 5.95 26.90 -1.09
C THR A 477 4.90 27.46 -2.06
N THR A 478 4.07 26.59 -2.63
CA THR A 478 2.94 26.99 -3.50
C THR A 478 1.88 27.75 -2.74
N TRP A 479 1.53 27.33 -1.51
CA TRP A 479 0.58 28.01 -0.65
C TRP A 479 0.99 29.43 -0.30
N ASN A 480 2.29 29.66 -0.10
CA ASN A 480 2.84 31.00 0.13
C ASN A 480 3.15 31.78 -1.16
N ALA A 481 2.73 31.30 -2.32
CA ALA A 481 2.98 32.03 -3.57
C ALA A 481 2.39 33.45 -3.52
N GLY A 482 3.21 34.45 -3.81
CA GLY A 482 2.83 35.87 -3.70
C GLY A 482 2.94 36.47 -2.28
N GLY A 483 3.44 35.71 -1.29
CA GLY A 483 3.74 36.21 0.06
C GLY A 483 2.53 36.36 0.96
N ALA A 484 1.38 35.77 0.62
CA ALA A 484 0.14 35.91 1.41
C ALA A 484 0.27 35.35 2.85
N HIS A 485 1.18 34.39 3.06
CA HIS A 485 1.39 33.70 4.34
C HIS A 485 2.84 33.83 4.86
N ASP A 486 3.60 34.85 4.40
CA ASP A 486 5.03 35.03 4.66
C ASP A 486 5.42 34.89 6.14
N ALA A 487 4.65 35.46 7.04
CA ALA A 487 4.97 35.46 8.47
C ALA A 487 4.94 34.03 9.05
N VAL A 488 3.92 33.25 8.71
CA VAL A 488 3.77 31.85 9.15
C VAL A 488 4.77 30.96 8.45
N PHE A 489 4.86 31.06 7.14
CA PHE A 489 5.81 30.25 6.34
C PHE A 489 7.26 30.43 6.79
N LYS A 490 7.66 31.67 7.13
CA LYS A 490 9.00 31.96 7.62
C LYS A 490 9.27 31.29 8.98
N ARG A 491 8.30 31.27 9.90
CA ARG A 491 8.47 30.60 11.21
C ARG A 491 8.61 29.08 11.03
N ILE A 492 7.71 28.47 10.27
CA ILE A 492 7.76 27.03 9.98
C ILE A 492 9.10 26.64 9.33
N ARG A 493 9.55 27.44 8.34
CA ARG A 493 10.84 27.21 7.67
C ARG A 493 12.03 27.33 8.64
N GLN A 494 12.01 28.30 9.54
CA GLN A 494 13.07 28.46 10.54
C GLN A 494 13.12 27.28 11.51
N GLU A 495 11.98 26.80 11.97
CA GLU A 495 11.89 25.64 12.86
C GLU A 495 12.37 24.36 12.15
N PHE A 496 11.93 24.14 10.92
CA PHE A 496 12.39 23.02 10.09
C PHE A 496 13.91 23.08 9.85
N GLN A 497 14.45 24.26 9.52
CA GLN A 497 15.89 24.45 9.35
C GLN A 497 16.65 24.10 10.64
N GLY A 498 16.09 24.41 11.81
CA GLY A 498 16.67 24.03 13.10
C GLY A 498 16.79 22.50 13.29
N VAL A 499 15.92 21.70 12.68
CA VAL A 499 16.06 20.22 12.64
C VAL A 499 17.21 19.83 11.71
N CYS A 500 17.29 20.42 10.52
CA CYS A 500 18.36 20.13 9.55
C CYS A 500 19.75 20.50 10.10
N ASP A 501 19.86 21.58 10.85
CA ASP A 501 21.14 22.06 11.40
C ASP A 501 21.71 21.11 12.46
N LYS A 502 20.84 20.36 13.16
CA LYS A 502 21.24 19.35 14.14
C LYS A 502 21.83 18.09 13.51
N LEU A 503 21.60 17.85 12.24
CA LEU A 503 22.18 16.72 11.53
C LEU A 503 23.69 16.92 11.35
N PRO A 504 24.54 15.90 11.62
CA PRO A 504 25.98 15.99 11.38
C PRO A 504 26.32 16.40 9.96
N ALA A 505 27.40 17.16 9.76
CA ALA A 505 27.80 17.58 8.42
C ALA A 505 28.10 16.40 7.47
N SER A 506 28.54 15.27 8.03
CA SER A 506 28.81 14.03 7.29
C SER A 506 27.56 13.16 7.05
N ASP A 507 26.39 13.51 7.61
CA ASP A 507 25.15 12.74 7.43
C ASP A 507 24.55 13.07 6.06
N PRO A 508 24.36 12.08 5.16
CA PRO A 508 23.77 12.31 3.85
C PRO A 508 22.34 12.87 3.91
N GLN A 509 21.63 12.69 5.02
CA GLN A 509 20.31 13.24 5.24
C GLN A 509 20.29 14.78 5.32
N LYS A 510 21.42 15.40 5.66
CA LYS A 510 21.51 16.87 5.80
C LYS A 510 21.19 17.58 4.49
N ALA A 511 21.74 17.09 3.38
CA ALA A 511 21.45 17.64 2.06
C ALA A 511 19.98 17.44 1.67
N THR A 512 19.42 16.26 1.95
CA THR A 512 18.01 15.97 1.70
C THR A 512 17.10 16.87 2.53
N CYS A 513 17.39 17.04 3.81
CA CYS A 513 16.65 17.92 4.71
C CYS A 513 16.64 19.37 4.16
N ALA A 514 17.80 19.91 3.82
CA ALA A 514 17.91 21.28 3.30
C ALA A 514 17.17 21.51 1.97
N ALA A 515 16.89 20.44 1.21
CA ALA A 515 16.19 20.53 -0.08
C ALA A 515 14.66 20.48 0.05
N VAL A 516 14.09 20.22 1.24
CA VAL A 516 12.63 20.09 1.44
C VAL A 516 11.92 21.44 1.36
N MET A 517 12.52 22.51 1.90
CA MET A 517 11.89 23.85 1.98
C MET A 517 12.81 24.98 1.52
#